data_17eae14c0993fd43eee96ff4bc7789d3
#
_entry.id   17eae14c0993fd43eee96ff4bc7789d3
#
_cell.length_a   1.000
_cell.length_b   1.000
_cell.length_c   1.000
_cell.angle_alpha   90.00
_cell.angle_beta   90.00
_cell.angle_gamma   90.00
#
_symmetry.space_group_name_H-M   'P 1'
#
loop_
_entity.id
_entity.type
_entity.pdbx_description
1 polymer ?
#
loop_
_entity_poly.entity_id
_entity_poly.type
_entity_poly.pdbx_seq_one_letter_code
_entity_poly.pdbx_strand_id
1 'polypeptide(L)'
;MKNLQGAALVDWLQQCNSCLTLLKPSLESFVLAILQIEWADQERPVCTAYKHFIANLISAQSYYTKPVVKMLTLKMRGPKDIDSVTEDVLIAIFENLHEALRSVIQLSPLAAHSAILSYGKSNMPYYGSYYSRCHTAYLGNLMRIAEYLPNDRQSLITLVIDRLVQLDANLPFGEDLYDEGTGT
;
A
#
# COMPACT_ATOMS: atom_id res chain seq x y z
N MET A 1 17.28 14.01 -5.19
CA MET A 1 18.00 12.71 -5.16
C MET A 1 18.12 12.24 -6.60
N LYS A 2 19.35 11.97 -7.10
CA LYS A 2 19.51 11.33 -8.42
C LYS A 2 18.80 9.97 -8.36
N ASN A 3 18.11 9.57 -9.42
CA ASN A 3 17.42 8.28 -9.52
C ASN A 3 18.43 7.14 -9.31
N LEU A 4 18.56 6.67 -8.08
CA LEU A 4 19.26 5.44 -7.77
C LEU A 4 18.37 4.28 -8.24
N GLN A 5 18.88 3.41 -9.11
CA GLN A 5 18.17 2.26 -9.65
C GLN A 5 19.05 1.02 -9.61
N GLY A 6 18.44 -0.15 -9.59
CA GLY A 6 19.14 -1.42 -9.67
C GLY A 6 20.20 -1.62 -8.58
N ALA A 7 21.40 -2.06 -8.97
CA ALA A 7 22.48 -2.39 -8.05
C ALA A 7 22.91 -1.22 -7.14
N ALA A 8 22.92 0.01 -7.68
CA ALA A 8 23.29 1.19 -6.89
C ALA A 8 22.28 1.45 -5.74
N LEU A 9 20.99 1.17 -5.96
CA LEU A 9 19.98 1.28 -4.90
C LEU A 9 20.14 0.17 -3.86
N VAL A 10 20.49 -1.04 -4.29
CA VAL A 10 20.78 -2.16 -3.36
C VAL A 10 21.94 -1.83 -2.44
N ASP A 11 23.09 -1.37 -3.02
CA ASP A 11 24.28 -0.99 -2.24
C ASP A 11 23.97 0.15 -1.26
N TRP A 12 23.20 1.14 -1.72
CA TRP A 12 22.80 2.26 -0.86
C TRP A 12 21.91 1.83 0.31
N LEU A 13 20.94 0.94 0.06
CA LEU A 13 20.09 0.38 1.13
C LEU A 13 20.90 -0.46 2.12
N GLN A 14 21.92 -1.19 1.66
CA GLN A 14 22.83 -1.94 2.55
C GLN A 14 23.64 -0.98 3.45
N GLN A 15 24.10 0.14 2.92
CA GLN A 15 24.76 1.17 3.72
C GLN A 15 23.79 1.80 4.75
N CYS A 16 22.54 2.08 4.35
CA CYS A 16 21.51 2.54 5.29
C CYS A 16 21.27 1.53 6.41
N ASN A 17 21.28 0.23 6.10
CA ASN A 17 21.16 -0.84 7.11
C ASN A 17 22.29 -0.80 8.14
N SER A 18 23.50 -0.42 7.76
CA SER A 18 24.64 -0.31 8.68
C SER A 18 24.50 0.88 9.66
N CYS A 19 23.62 1.83 9.37
CA CYS A 19 23.42 3.06 10.13
C CYS A 19 22.06 3.13 10.85
N LEU A 20 21.29 2.04 10.93
CA LEU A 20 19.92 2.04 11.46
C LEU A 20 19.78 2.59 12.88
N THR A 21 20.77 2.33 13.75
CA THR A 21 20.80 2.84 15.12
C THR A 21 20.88 4.38 15.19
N LEU A 22 21.36 5.01 14.13
CA LEU A 22 21.43 6.47 14.00
C LEU A 22 20.14 7.09 13.46
N LEU A 23 19.26 6.29 12.82
CA LEU A 23 17.98 6.74 12.25
C LEU A 23 16.94 7.00 13.34
N LYS A 24 17.28 7.87 14.30
CA LYS A 24 16.39 8.29 15.38
C LYS A 24 15.25 9.18 14.83
N PRO A 25 14.19 9.46 15.62
CA PRO A 25 13.11 10.36 15.22
C PRO A 25 13.55 11.74 14.72
N SER A 26 14.73 12.21 15.16
CA SER A 26 15.34 13.45 14.64
C SER A 26 15.66 13.42 13.15
N LEU A 27 15.80 12.22 12.55
CA LEU A 27 16.04 12.00 11.13
C LEU A 27 14.78 11.50 10.39
N GLU A 28 13.59 11.72 10.96
CA GLU A 28 12.33 11.25 10.40
C GLU A 28 12.13 11.67 8.95
N SER A 29 12.42 12.93 8.60
CA SER A 29 12.28 13.42 7.22
C SER A 29 13.14 12.63 6.23
N PHE A 30 14.34 12.22 6.63
CA PHE A 30 15.21 11.37 5.82
C PHE A 30 14.61 9.97 5.64
N VAL A 31 14.15 9.35 6.73
CA VAL A 31 13.51 8.03 6.66
C VAL A 31 12.23 8.08 5.82
N LEU A 32 11.39 9.11 5.99
CA LEU A 32 10.19 9.28 5.18
C LEU A 32 10.53 9.43 3.68
N ALA A 33 11.64 10.10 3.33
CA ALA A 33 12.10 10.17 1.95
C ALA A 33 12.51 8.79 1.39
N ILE A 34 13.13 7.92 2.20
CA ILE A 34 13.40 6.53 1.82
C ILE A 34 12.10 5.77 1.58
N LEU A 35 11.11 5.94 2.45
CA LEU A 35 9.81 5.26 2.32
C LEU A 35 9.01 5.68 1.08
N GLN A 36 9.35 6.81 0.42
CA GLN A 36 8.75 7.23 -0.85
C GLN A 36 9.33 6.55 -2.09
N ILE A 37 10.41 5.79 -1.95
CA ILE A 37 11.03 5.09 -3.09
C ILE A 37 10.02 4.10 -3.68
N GLU A 38 9.87 4.12 -5.00
CA GLU A 38 9.12 3.10 -5.74
C GLU A 38 10.03 1.86 -5.89
N TRP A 39 9.68 0.81 -5.16
CA TRP A 39 10.52 -0.39 -5.05
C TRP A 39 9.79 -1.69 -5.42
N ALA A 40 8.47 -1.70 -5.26
CA ALA A 40 7.68 -2.94 -5.34
C ALA A 40 7.56 -3.49 -6.78
N ASP A 41 7.78 -2.65 -7.77
CA ASP A 41 7.81 -2.94 -9.22
C ASP A 41 9.22 -3.14 -9.76
N GLN A 42 10.24 -3.02 -8.90
CA GLN A 42 11.64 -3.14 -9.31
C GLN A 42 12.09 -4.61 -9.40
N GLU A 43 13.30 -4.82 -9.90
CA GLU A 43 13.92 -6.13 -9.94
C GLU A 43 14.00 -6.78 -8.56
N ARG A 44 13.93 -8.12 -8.53
CA ARG A 44 13.93 -8.92 -7.29
C ARG A 44 15.02 -8.53 -6.28
N PRO A 45 16.30 -8.23 -6.67
CA PRO A 45 17.33 -7.81 -5.71
C PRO A 45 16.94 -6.53 -4.96
N VAL A 46 16.37 -5.54 -5.65
CA VAL A 46 15.90 -4.28 -5.06
C VAL A 46 14.74 -4.52 -4.10
N CYS A 47 13.73 -5.29 -4.52
CA CYS A 47 12.59 -5.64 -3.68
C CYS A 47 13.07 -6.34 -2.39
N THR A 48 14.00 -7.27 -2.51
CA THR A 48 14.55 -8.00 -1.36
C THR A 48 15.32 -7.08 -0.42
N ALA A 49 16.21 -6.23 -0.96
CA ALA A 49 16.99 -5.29 -0.16
C ALA A 49 16.10 -4.29 0.57
N TYR A 50 15.03 -3.82 -0.09
CA TYR A 50 14.09 -2.88 0.51
C TYR A 50 13.23 -3.52 1.61
N LYS A 51 12.74 -4.75 1.42
CA LYS A 51 12.03 -5.52 2.45
C LYS A 51 12.91 -5.75 3.68
N HIS A 52 14.18 -6.09 3.49
CA HIS A 52 15.15 -6.22 4.58
C HIS A 52 15.38 -4.89 5.29
N PHE A 53 15.52 -3.79 4.54
CA PHE A 53 15.66 -2.47 5.15
C PHE A 53 14.46 -2.12 6.04
N ILE A 54 13.23 -2.33 5.57
CA ILE A 54 12.01 -2.09 6.38
C ILE A 54 12.02 -2.94 7.66
N ALA A 55 12.31 -4.23 7.54
CA ALA A 55 12.32 -5.15 8.68
C ALA A 55 13.35 -4.72 9.73
N ASN A 56 14.56 -4.42 9.28
CA ASN A 56 15.66 -3.99 10.15
C ASN A 56 15.39 -2.61 10.77
N LEU A 57 14.79 -1.69 10.01
CA LEU A 57 14.41 -0.37 10.51
C LEU A 57 13.41 -0.47 11.68
N ILE A 58 12.37 -1.29 11.53
CA ILE A 58 11.37 -1.49 12.58
C ILE A 58 11.96 -2.20 13.79
N SER A 59 12.83 -3.19 13.58
CA SER A 59 13.52 -3.90 14.65
C SER A 59 14.43 -2.98 15.46
N ALA A 60 15.13 -2.04 14.80
CA ALA A 60 16.02 -1.09 15.44
C ALA A 60 15.26 0.10 16.06
N GLN A 61 14.19 0.54 15.42
CA GLN A 61 13.44 1.77 15.73
C GLN A 61 11.93 1.53 15.54
N SER A 62 11.25 0.98 16.53
CA SER A 62 9.81 0.67 16.48
C SER A 62 8.93 1.92 16.22
N TYR A 63 9.44 3.11 16.44
CA TYR A 63 8.81 4.39 16.09
C TYR A 63 8.34 4.42 14.63
N TYR A 64 9.10 3.79 13.72
CA TYR A 64 8.79 3.81 12.28
C TYR A 64 7.74 2.79 11.84
N THR A 65 7.21 1.96 12.75
CA THR A 65 6.15 1.00 12.40
C THR A 65 4.95 1.67 11.74
N LYS A 66 4.43 2.75 12.34
CA LYS A 66 3.28 3.48 11.78
C LYS A 66 3.56 4.13 10.42
N PRO A 67 4.66 4.90 10.23
CA PRO A 67 5.04 5.40 8.91
C PRO A 67 5.19 4.33 7.83
N VAL A 68 5.80 3.19 8.17
CA VAL A 68 5.95 2.07 7.24
C VAL A 68 4.59 1.46 6.86
N VAL A 69 3.72 1.18 7.83
CA VAL A 69 2.36 0.68 7.54
C VAL A 69 1.57 1.68 6.69
N LYS A 70 1.68 2.98 6.98
CA LYS A 70 1.06 4.04 6.17
C LYS A 70 1.51 3.97 4.71
N MET A 71 2.81 3.84 4.49
CA MET A 71 3.39 3.73 3.15
C MET A 71 2.92 2.46 2.44
N LEU A 72 2.99 1.30 3.09
CA LEU A 72 2.58 0.03 2.49
C LEU A 72 1.09 0.05 2.11
N THR A 73 0.23 0.49 3.02
CA THR A 73 -1.22 0.57 2.74
C THR A 73 -1.54 1.60 1.65
N LEU A 74 -0.81 2.71 1.57
CA LEU A 74 -0.99 3.69 0.50
C LEU A 74 -0.63 3.11 -0.86
N LYS A 75 0.48 2.37 -0.97
CA LYS A 75 0.92 1.72 -2.21
C LYS A 75 -0.02 0.59 -2.68
N MET A 76 -0.87 0.06 -1.80
CA MET A 76 -1.90 -0.93 -2.16
C MET A 76 -3.03 -0.38 -3.04
N ARG A 77 -3.06 0.94 -3.29
CA ARG A 77 -3.89 1.54 -4.36
C ARG A 77 -3.43 1.16 -5.76
N GLY A 78 -2.22 0.64 -5.90
CA GLY A 78 -1.52 0.43 -7.15
C GLY A 78 -0.69 1.65 -7.58
N PRO A 79 0.06 1.52 -8.68
CA PRO A 79 0.83 2.61 -9.27
C PRO A 79 -0.09 3.71 -9.83
N LYS A 80 0.47 4.90 -10.09
CA LYS A 80 -0.29 6.06 -10.58
C LYS A 80 -0.97 5.82 -11.93
N ASP A 81 -0.35 5.03 -12.76
CA ASP A 81 -0.78 4.62 -14.09
C ASP A 81 -1.31 3.19 -14.12
N ILE A 82 -2.03 2.79 -13.07
CA ILE A 82 -2.54 1.43 -12.87
C ILE A 82 -3.27 0.86 -14.09
N ASP A 83 -3.92 1.72 -14.88
CA ASP A 83 -4.67 1.30 -16.07
C ASP A 83 -3.76 0.85 -17.23
N SER A 84 -2.50 1.29 -17.24
CA SER A 84 -1.48 0.88 -18.22
C SER A 84 -0.68 -0.34 -17.79
N VAL A 85 -0.81 -0.79 -16.54
CA VAL A 85 -0.04 -1.90 -15.98
C VAL A 85 -0.77 -3.20 -16.19
N THR A 86 -0.04 -4.25 -16.62
CA THR A 86 -0.60 -5.59 -16.79
C THR A 86 -0.93 -6.24 -15.46
N GLU A 87 -1.88 -7.19 -15.48
CA GLU A 87 -2.33 -7.88 -14.26
C GLU A 87 -1.18 -8.63 -13.57
N ASP A 88 -0.32 -9.31 -14.33
CA ASP A 88 0.83 -10.04 -13.78
C ASP A 88 1.80 -9.14 -13.01
N VAL A 89 2.03 -7.92 -13.52
CA VAL A 89 2.88 -6.91 -12.85
C VAL A 89 2.20 -6.41 -11.59
N LEU A 90 0.89 -6.15 -11.60
CA LEU A 90 0.14 -5.75 -10.41
C LEU A 90 0.15 -6.83 -9.33
N ILE A 91 -0.03 -8.08 -9.72
CA ILE A 91 0.07 -9.22 -8.80
C ILE A 91 1.44 -9.25 -8.13
N ALA A 92 2.52 -9.10 -8.91
CA ALA A 92 3.88 -9.10 -8.37
C ALA A 92 4.12 -7.92 -7.39
N ILE A 93 3.64 -6.72 -7.72
CA ILE A 93 3.70 -5.54 -6.84
C ILE A 93 2.98 -5.82 -5.52
N PHE A 94 1.74 -6.32 -5.60
CA PHE A 94 0.95 -6.56 -4.39
C PHE A 94 1.52 -7.71 -3.54
N GLU A 95 2.10 -8.76 -4.16
CA GLU A 95 2.82 -9.80 -3.42
C GLU A 95 3.98 -9.19 -2.60
N ASN A 96 4.81 -8.36 -3.21
CA ASN A 96 5.91 -7.70 -2.52
C ASN A 96 5.41 -6.84 -1.34
N LEU A 97 4.32 -6.10 -1.52
CA LEU A 97 3.72 -5.27 -0.47
C LEU A 97 3.16 -6.10 0.69
N HIS A 98 2.45 -7.19 0.38
CA HIS A 98 1.92 -8.10 1.40
C HIS A 98 3.00 -8.86 2.16
N GLU A 99 4.08 -9.29 1.49
CA GLU A 99 5.23 -9.89 2.16
C GLU A 99 5.88 -8.92 3.15
N ALA A 100 6.10 -7.67 2.74
CA ALA A 100 6.61 -6.63 3.61
C ALA A 100 5.68 -6.39 4.81
N LEU A 101 4.36 -6.28 4.57
CA LEU A 101 3.38 -6.03 5.63
C LEU A 101 3.31 -7.19 6.64
N ARG A 102 3.36 -8.45 6.18
CA ARG A 102 3.42 -9.61 7.07
C ARG A 102 4.66 -9.57 7.97
N SER A 103 5.83 -9.20 7.43
CA SER A 103 7.04 -9.02 8.23
C SER A 103 6.88 -7.93 9.29
N VAL A 104 6.25 -6.81 8.94
CA VAL A 104 5.96 -5.72 9.89
C VAL A 104 5.05 -6.17 11.02
N ILE A 105 4.00 -6.93 10.69
CA ILE A 105 3.06 -7.48 11.69
C ILE A 105 3.78 -8.42 12.65
N GLN A 106 4.68 -9.28 12.15
CA GLN A 106 5.46 -10.19 12.98
C GLN A 106 6.42 -9.47 13.92
N LEU A 107 7.05 -8.38 13.47
CA LEU A 107 8.04 -7.63 14.25
C LEU A 107 7.41 -6.67 15.27
N SER A 108 6.25 -6.10 14.97
CA SER A 108 5.59 -5.10 15.82
C SER A 108 4.06 -5.25 15.76
N PRO A 109 3.50 -6.35 16.30
CA PRO A 109 2.09 -6.70 16.10
C PRO A 109 1.14 -5.61 16.59
N LEU A 110 1.25 -5.14 17.83
CA LEU A 110 0.30 -4.17 18.40
C LEU A 110 0.25 -2.86 17.61
N ALA A 111 1.42 -2.31 17.27
CA ALA A 111 1.50 -1.06 16.53
C ALA A 111 1.04 -1.23 15.08
N ALA A 112 1.36 -2.39 14.45
CA ALA A 112 0.94 -2.70 13.09
C ALA A 112 -0.57 -2.87 12.98
N HIS A 113 -1.22 -3.63 13.86
CA HIS A 113 -2.67 -3.82 13.88
C HIS A 113 -3.42 -2.48 13.94
N SER A 114 -3.10 -1.66 14.96
CA SER A 114 -3.70 -0.33 15.09
C SER A 114 -3.48 0.56 13.87
N ALA A 115 -2.27 0.52 13.29
CA ALA A 115 -1.92 1.32 12.12
C ALA A 115 -2.64 0.84 10.85
N ILE A 116 -2.77 -0.49 10.64
CA ILE A 116 -3.47 -1.07 9.49
C ILE A 116 -4.94 -0.61 9.46
N LEU A 117 -5.65 -0.68 10.57
CA LEU A 117 -7.04 -0.24 10.63
C LEU A 117 -7.17 1.27 10.37
N SER A 118 -6.32 2.08 11.00
CA SER A 118 -6.33 3.53 10.83
C SER A 118 -6.02 3.94 9.38
N TYR A 119 -4.94 3.42 8.82
CA TYR A 119 -4.50 3.77 7.46
C TYR A 119 -5.28 3.04 6.38
N GLY A 120 -5.82 1.85 6.66
CA GLY A 120 -6.77 1.16 5.79
C GLY A 120 -7.97 2.04 5.46
N LYS A 121 -8.47 2.78 6.45
CA LYS A 121 -9.55 3.76 6.26
C LYS A 121 -9.06 5.05 5.59
N SER A 122 -8.01 5.68 6.10
CA SER A 122 -7.56 7.00 5.64
C SER A 122 -6.91 6.99 4.26
N ASN A 123 -6.38 5.85 3.83
CA ASN A 123 -5.79 5.66 2.51
C ASN A 123 -6.80 5.15 1.46
N MET A 124 -8.12 5.16 1.72
CA MET A 124 -9.12 4.85 0.69
C MET A 124 -8.95 5.80 -0.51
N PRO A 125 -8.99 5.29 -1.76
CA PRO A 125 -8.98 6.14 -2.95
C PRO A 125 -10.16 7.12 -2.93
N TYR A 126 -9.97 8.31 -3.53
CA TYR A 126 -11.03 9.31 -3.63
C TYR A 126 -12.15 8.86 -4.58
N TYR A 127 -13.37 9.40 -4.38
CA TYR A 127 -14.52 9.15 -5.25
C TYR A 127 -14.31 9.84 -6.60
N GLY A 128 -14.09 9.10 -7.65
CA GLY A 128 -13.99 9.63 -9.00
C GLY A 128 -14.01 8.50 -10.02
N SER A 129 -14.71 8.67 -11.12
CA SER A 129 -14.88 7.67 -12.17
C SER A 129 -13.57 7.18 -12.79
N TYR A 130 -12.52 8.00 -12.75
CA TYR A 130 -11.20 7.66 -13.30
C TYR A 130 -10.40 6.64 -12.48
N TYR A 131 -10.87 6.24 -11.28
CA TYR A 131 -10.10 5.42 -10.34
C TYR A 131 -10.74 4.08 -10.00
N SER A 132 -11.62 3.53 -10.85
CA SER A 132 -12.32 2.27 -10.57
C SER A 132 -11.33 1.13 -10.29
N ARG A 133 -10.26 1.01 -11.09
CA ARG A 133 -9.24 -0.02 -10.91
C ARG A 133 -8.43 0.17 -9.63
N CYS A 134 -8.15 1.42 -9.22
CA CYS A 134 -7.53 1.71 -7.90
C CYS A 134 -8.44 1.29 -6.74
N HIS A 135 -9.76 1.49 -6.85
CA HIS A 135 -10.72 1.06 -5.82
C HIS A 135 -10.74 -0.47 -5.72
N THR A 136 -10.89 -1.16 -6.85
CA THR A 136 -10.90 -2.63 -6.90
C THR A 136 -9.62 -3.20 -6.32
N ALA A 137 -8.45 -2.67 -6.73
CA ALA A 137 -7.16 -3.09 -6.22
C ALA A 137 -7.04 -2.86 -4.71
N TYR A 138 -7.42 -1.67 -4.24
CA TYR A 138 -7.31 -1.33 -2.83
C TYR A 138 -8.22 -2.20 -1.94
N LEU A 139 -9.49 -2.36 -2.34
CA LEU A 139 -10.45 -3.18 -1.59
C LEU A 139 -10.05 -4.65 -1.61
N GLY A 140 -9.57 -5.16 -2.75
CA GLY A 140 -9.04 -6.52 -2.86
C GLY A 140 -7.84 -6.75 -1.93
N ASN A 141 -6.92 -5.78 -1.85
CA ASN A 141 -5.79 -5.85 -0.93
C ASN A 141 -6.22 -5.79 0.55
N LEU A 142 -7.24 -5.00 0.91
CA LEU A 142 -7.80 -5.02 2.28
C LEU A 142 -8.43 -6.37 2.62
N MET A 143 -9.15 -6.98 1.69
CA MET A 143 -9.70 -8.34 1.87
C MET A 143 -8.58 -9.36 2.07
N ARG A 144 -7.51 -9.26 1.29
CA ARG A 144 -6.33 -10.12 1.45
C ARG A 144 -5.62 -9.91 2.79
N ILE A 145 -5.54 -8.68 3.31
CA ILE A 145 -5.05 -8.43 4.68
C ILE A 145 -5.93 -9.16 5.70
N ALA A 146 -7.25 -9.14 5.54
CA ALA A 146 -8.19 -9.81 6.43
C ALA A 146 -8.00 -11.35 6.49
N GLU A 147 -7.40 -11.97 5.47
CA GLU A 147 -7.08 -13.39 5.45
C GLU A 147 -6.00 -13.77 6.46
N TYR A 148 -4.94 -12.96 6.56
CA TYR A 148 -3.81 -13.22 7.45
C TYR A 148 -3.81 -12.38 8.74
N LEU A 149 -4.85 -11.58 8.96
CA LEU A 149 -5.05 -10.77 10.17
C LEU A 149 -6.41 -11.11 10.84
N PRO A 150 -6.55 -12.33 11.39
CA PRO A 150 -7.84 -12.85 11.83
C PRO A 150 -8.50 -12.01 12.93
N ASN A 151 -7.70 -11.39 13.81
CA ASN A 151 -8.22 -10.57 14.91
C ASN A 151 -8.91 -9.28 14.42
N ASP A 152 -8.47 -8.73 13.29
CA ASP A 152 -9.01 -7.50 12.71
C ASP A 152 -9.88 -7.76 11.47
N ARG A 153 -10.10 -9.03 11.13
CA ARG A 153 -10.86 -9.44 9.95
C ARG A 153 -12.21 -8.75 9.84
N GLN A 154 -12.99 -8.78 10.91
CA GLN A 154 -14.31 -8.16 10.92
C GLN A 154 -14.25 -6.67 10.66
N SER A 155 -13.33 -5.96 11.29
CA SER A 155 -13.13 -4.51 11.10
C SER A 155 -12.73 -4.18 9.66
N LEU A 156 -11.84 -4.98 9.06
CA LEU A 156 -11.40 -4.80 7.68
C LEU A 156 -12.54 -5.07 6.68
N ILE A 157 -13.33 -6.13 6.89
CA ILE A 157 -14.50 -6.43 6.06
C ILE A 157 -15.52 -5.30 6.16
N THR A 158 -15.79 -4.79 7.37
CA THR A 158 -16.68 -3.64 7.57
C THR A 158 -16.21 -2.41 6.79
N LEU A 159 -14.90 -2.10 6.82
CA LEU A 159 -14.35 -1.00 6.01
C LEU A 159 -14.60 -1.19 4.50
N VAL A 160 -14.47 -2.42 4.01
CA VAL A 160 -14.72 -2.73 2.59
C VAL A 160 -16.19 -2.57 2.26
N ILE A 161 -17.10 -3.11 3.09
CA ILE A 161 -18.54 -2.99 2.89
C ILE A 161 -19.00 -1.53 2.93
N ASP A 162 -18.57 -0.78 3.94
CA ASP A 162 -18.88 0.65 4.06
C ASP A 162 -18.46 1.42 2.81
N ARG A 163 -17.28 1.05 2.26
CA ARG A 163 -16.80 1.69 1.03
C ARG A 163 -17.62 1.32 -0.18
N LEU A 164 -18.00 0.07 -0.34
CA LEU A 164 -18.85 -0.39 -1.45
C LEU A 164 -20.22 0.30 -1.42
N VAL A 165 -20.85 0.39 -0.25
CA VAL A 165 -22.12 1.12 -0.07
C VAL A 165 -21.97 2.61 -0.43
N GLN A 166 -20.86 3.24 -0.02
CA GLN A 166 -20.58 4.63 -0.39
C GLN A 166 -20.36 4.82 -1.90
N LEU A 167 -19.68 3.88 -2.56
CA LEU A 167 -19.47 3.92 -4.00
C LEU A 167 -20.80 3.75 -4.74
N ASP A 168 -21.63 2.81 -4.33
CA ASP A 168 -22.96 2.58 -4.90
C ASP A 168 -23.85 3.81 -4.77
N ALA A 169 -23.89 4.43 -3.58
CA ALA A 169 -24.69 5.63 -3.34
C ALA A 169 -24.21 6.87 -4.13
N ASN A 170 -22.98 6.88 -4.66
CA ASN A 170 -22.43 7.99 -5.44
C ASN A 170 -22.36 7.68 -6.94
N LEU A 171 -22.82 6.50 -7.39
CA LEU A 171 -22.99 6.26 -8.82
C LEU A 171 -24.14 7.14 -9.34
N PRO A 172 -23.93 7.89 -10.44
CA PRO A 172 -25.05 8.59 -11.07
C PRO A 172 -26.06 7.55 -11.53
N PHE A 173 -27.30 7.65 -11.06
CA PHE A 173 -28.40 6.87 -11.64
C PHE A 173 -28.43 7.23 -13.12
N GLY A 174 -28.24 6.23 -13.99
CA GLY A 174 -28.27 6.42 -15.42
C GLY A 174 -29.67 6.87 -15.87
N GLU A 175 -29.85 8.16 -16.09
CA GLU A 175 -31.01 8.76 -16.73
C GLU A 175 -31.04 8.51 -18.25
N ASP A 176 -30.05 7.82 -18.83
CA ASP A 176 -29.87 7.71 -20.29
C ASP A 176 -30.19 6.31 -20.88
N LEU A 177 -31.10 5.53 -20.29
CA LEU A 177 -31.54 4.27 -20.89
C LEU A 177 -32.98 4.27 -21.44
N TYR A 178 -33.62 5.42 -21.54
CA TYR A 178 -34.94 5.56 -22.20
C TYR A 178 -34.90 6.66 -23.25
N ASP A 179 -34.09 6.51 -24.27
CA ASP A 179 -34.37 7.14 -25.55
C ASP A 179 -35.26 6.16 -26.33
N GLU A 180 -36.55 6.27 -26.08
CA GLU A 180 -37.58 5.58 -26.86
C GLU A 180 -37.55 6.14 -28.28
N GLY A 181 -37.01 5.34 -29.19
CA GLY A 181 -37.26 5.49 -30.60
C GLY A 181 -38.74 5.32 -30.93
N THR A 182 -39.58 6.33 -30.69
CA THR A 182 -40.88 6.50 -31.34
C THR A 182 -40.76 7.65 -32.30
N GLY A 183 -40.42 7.32 -33.54
CA GLY A 183 -40.47 8.20 -34.70
C GLY A 183 -41.29 7.50 -35.78
N THR A 184 -42.48 7.95 -35.96
CA THR A 184 -43.38 7.73 -37.10
C THR A 184 -42.69 7.85 -38.45
#